data_0a63920254fb8fd8235b56df77154e9d
#
_entry.id   0a63920254fb8fd8235b56df77154e9d
#
_cell.length_a   1.000
_cell.length_b   1.000
_cell.length_c   1.000
_cell.angle_alpha   90.00
_cell.angle_beta   90.00
_cell.angle_gamma   90.00
#
_symmetry.space_group_name_H-M   'P 1'
#
loop_
_entity.id
_entity.type
_entity.pdbx_description
1 polymer ?
#
loop_
_entity_poly.entity_id
_entity_poly.type
_entity_poly.pdbx_seq_one_letter_code
_entity_poly.pdbx_strand_id
1 'polypeptide(L)'
;PHILAVDDDELRYLQTDLGSTSLFDVLRGGRESGGRYNMREKQLLTAVIRELPNIQIRGARGLDWDVCYPQPEFDVDSVLFDLNYFKYCFLKATELEFHELKLEANFRLFAKDLTSEKSESFLYRDFQARNVMLDHAGKPYFIDYQGGRKGPYYYDVASFLWQAAAKYPFKLRRELVYEYYNSLKNYTEVPSVRHFVERLSLFVLFRTLQVLGAYGFRGYFEHKKHFIDSIPPAIDNLRELLKLKKFFPYPYMMDMLRRLTELPHFAHI
;
A
#
# COMPACT_ATOMS: atom_id res chain seq x y z
N PRO A 1 16.45 2.47 -12.37
CA PRO A 1 17.27 3.07 -13.43
C PRO A 1 18.56 3.64 -12.86
N HIS A 2 19.57 3.88 -13.71
CA HIS A 2 20.74 4.65 -13.35
C HIS A 2 20.56 6.10 -13.80
N ILE A 3 20.89 7.04 -12.92
CA ILE A 3 20.97 8.45 -13.30
C ILE A 3 22.26 8.64 -14.09
N LEU A 4 22.15 9.13 -15.33
CA LEU A 4 23.26 9.31 -16.25
C LEU A 4 23.82 10.75 -16.18
N ALA A 5 22.96 11.73 -15.97
CA ALA A 5 23.31 13.13 -15.81
C ALA A 5 22.22 13.88 -15.06
N VAL A 6 22.59 14.93 -14.39
CA VAL A 6 21.68 15.92 -13.75
C VAL A 6 22.07 17.29 -14.28
N ASP A 7 21.10 18.12 -14.58
CA ASP A 7 21.27 19.49 -15.04
C ASP A 7 21.82 20.37 -13.89
N ASP A 8 22.52 21.46 -14.23
CA ASP A 8 23.11 22.36 -13.26
C ASP A 8 22.08 23.05 -12.35
N ASP A 9 20.82 23.22 -12.81
CA ASP A 9 19.70 23.75 -12.03
C ASP A 9 18.93 22.66 -11.25
N GLU A 10 19.35 21.40 -11.35
CA GLU A 10 18.73 20.21 -10.73
C GLU A 10 17.25 20.00 -11.09
N LEU A 11 16.73 20.67 -12.11
CA LEU A 11 15.34 20.56 -12.56
C LEU A 11 15.11 19.44 -13.56
N ARG A 12 16.19 18.92 -14.18
CA ARG A 12 16.15 17.87 -15.19
C ARG A 12 17.22 16.84 -14.94
N TYR A 13 16.92 15.60 -15.23
CA TYR A 13 17.92 14.53 -15.20
C TYR A 13 17.70 13.56 -16.35
N LEU A 14 18.76 12.89 -16.74
CA LEU A 14 18.77 11.82 -17.72
C LEU A 14 18.97 10.50 -16.98
N GLN A 15 18.14 9.51 -17.27
CA GLN A 15 18.26 8.17 -16.70
C GLN A 15 18.21 7.10 -17.77
N THR A 16 18.64 5.88 -17.43
CA THR A 16 18.51 4.72 -18.34
C THR A 16 17.05 4.48 -18.67
N ASP A 17 16.76 4.25 -19.96
CA ASP A 17 15.47 3.79 -20.44
C ASP A 17 15.24 2.33 -20.01
N LEU A 18 14.14 2.06 -19.34
CA LEU A 18 13.72 0.73 -18.89
C LEU A 18 12.68 0.10 -19.82
N GLY A 19 12.37 0.74 -20.93
CA GLY A 19 11.29 0.33 -21.84
C GLY A 19 9.91 0.61 -21.28
N SER A 20 8.90 -0.06 -21.84
CA SER A 20 7.47 0.20 -21.53
C SER A 20 6.76 -0.96 -20.83
N THR A 21 7.47 -2.06 -20.51
CA THR A 21 6.85 -3.25 -19.92
C THR A 21 6.87 -3.16 -18.40
N SER A 22 5.70 -2.95 -17.80
CA SER A 22 5.55 -2.99 -16.35
C SER A 22 5.19 -4.40 -15.85
N LEU A 23 5.50 -4.68 -14.58
CA LEU A 23 5.00 -5.88 -13.90
C LEU A 23 3.46 -5.96 -13.95
N PHE A 24 2.79 -4.80 -13.85
CA PHE A 24 1.33 -4.74 -13.95
C PHE A 24 0.83 -5.27 -15.29
N ASP A 25 1.49 -4.96 -16.40
CA ASP A 25 1.10 -5.45 -17.73
C ASP A 25 1.33 -6.97 -17.87
N VAL A 26 2.48 -7.44 -17.39
CA VAL A 26 2.81 -8.88 -17.45
C VAL A 26 1.87 -9.74 -16.60
N LEU A 27 1.36 -9.20 -15.49
CA LEU A 27 0.39 -9.85 -14.61
C LEU A 27 -1.07 -9.78 -15.10
N ARG A 28 -1.32 -9.31 -16.32
CA ARG A 28 -2.67 -9.13 -16.88
C ARG A 28 -3.47 -10.43 -16.88
N GLY A 29 -2.85 -11.55 -17.30
CA GLY A 29 -3.51 -12.86 -17.35
C GLY A 29 -4.09 -13.31 -16.01
N GLY A 30 -3.32 -13.19 -14.93
CA GLY A 30 -3.77 -13.48 -13.58
C GLY A 30 -4.92 -12.58 -13.11
N ARG A 31 -4.87 -11.28 -13.42
CA ARG A 31 -5.94 -10.33 -13.05
C ARG A 31 -7.25 -10.59 -13.80
N GLU A 32 -7.17 -10.77 -15.11
CA GLU A 32 -8.36 -10.99 -15.98
C GLU A 32 -9.00 -12.36 -15.75
N SER A 33 -8.22 -13.35 -15.29
CA SER A 33 -8.73 -14.68 -14.92
C SER A 33 -9.33 -14.75 -13.49
N GLY A 34 -9.55 -13.60 -12.84
CA GLY A 34 -10.10 -13.55 -11.48
C GLY A 34 -9.10 -14.02 -10.39
N GLY A 35 -7.81 -13.72 -10.57
CA GLY A 35 -6.76 -14.02 -9.59
C GLY A 35 -6.05 -15.36 -9.80
N ARG A 36 -6.24 -16.02 -10.94
CA ARG A 36 -5.55 -17.30 -11.26
C ARG A 36 -4.19 -17.04 -11.89
N TYR A 37 -3.25 -16.62 -11.06
CA TYR A 37 -1.86 -16.35 -11.46
C TYR A 37 -1.12 -17.64 -11.80
N ASN A 38 -0.48 -17.68 -12.98
CA ASN A 38 0.33 -18.80 -13.43
C ASN A 38 1.71 -18.85 -12.72
N MET A 39 2.51 -19.88 -12.98
CA MET A 39 3.80 -20.08 -12.33
C MET A 39 4.79 -18.93 -12.60
N ARG A 40 4.87 -18.44 -13.85
CA ARG A 40 5.77 -17.35 -14.24
C ARG A 40 5.38 -16.03 -13.53
N GLU A 41 4.08 -15.72 -13.50
CA GLU A 41 3.57 -14.54 -12.79
C GLU A 41 3.89 -14.59 -11.29
N LYS A 42 3.72 -15.76 -10.66
CA LYS A 42 4.07 -15.98 -9.25
C LYS A 42 5.58 -15.84 -9.00
N GLN A 43 6.42 -16.34 -9.89
CA GLN A 43 7.87 -16.19 -9.80
C GLN A 43 8.30 -14.72 -9.87
N LEU A 44 7.71 -13.93 -10.76
CA LEU A 44 7.96 -12.50 -10.85
C LEU A 44 7.52 -11.76 -9.59
N LEU A 45 6.32 -12.05 -9.08
CA LEU A 45 5.83 -11.49 -7.81
C LEU A 45 6.76 -11.84 -6.64
N THR A 46 7.24 -13.08 -6.59
CA THR A 46 8.19 -13.53 -5.56
C THR A 46 9.53 -12.81 -5.68
N ALA A 47 10.06 -12.64 -6.88
CA ALA A 47 11.31 -11.90 -7.11
C ALA A 47 11.19 -10.45 -6.65
N VAL A 48 10.12 -9.77 -7.02
CA VAL A 48 9.86 -8.37 -6.65
C VAL A 48 9.71 -8.20 -5.14
N ILE A 49 8.91 -9.05 -4.48
CA ILE A 49 8.66 -8.90 -3.04
C ILE A 49 9.91 -9.25 -2.20
N ARG A 50 10.77 -10.15 -2.68
CA ARG A 50 12.06 -10.45 -2.03
C ARG A 50 13.08 -9.33 -2.16
N GLU A 51 12.99 -8.49 -3.20
CA GLU A 51 13.88 -7.34 -3.39
C GLU A 51 13.47 -6.13 -2.54
N LEU A 52 12.21 -6.04 -2.14
CA LEU A 52 11.71 -4.90 -1.38
C LEU A 52 12.49 -4.62 -0.08
N PRO A 53 12.89 -5.61 0.77
CA PRO A 53 13.71 -5.35 1.94
C PRO A 53 15.08 -4.71 1.62
N ASN A 54 15.70 -5.05 0.48
CA ASN A 54 16.94 -4.43 0.02
C ASN A 54 16.74 -2.92 -0.19
N ILE A 55 15.66 -2.54 -0.87
CA ILE A 55 15.31 -1.14 -1.10
C ILE A 55 15.04 -0.43 0.24
N GLN A 56 14.25 -1.05 1.12
CA GLN A 56 13.81 -0.42 2.37
C GLN A 56 14.93 -0.26 3.40
N ILE A 57 15.83 -1.24 3.52
CA ILE A 57 16.86 -1.25 4.56
C ILE A 57 18.18 -0.70 4.06
N ARG A 58 18.64 -1.14 2.87
CA ARG A 58 19.90 -0.61 2.31
C ARG A 58 19.71 0.76 1.67
N GLY A 59 18.58 0.99 1.01
CA GLY A 59 18.25 2.28 0.42
C GLY A 59 18.07 3.41 1.44
N ALA A 60 17.81 3.08 2.70
CA ALA A 60 17.76 4.04 3.80
C ALA A 60 19.14 4.52 4.28
N ARG A 61 20.21 3.76 3.97
CA ARG A 61 21.55 4.05 4.49
C ARG A 61 22.14 5.30 3.86
N GLY A 62 22.42 6.29 4.70
CA GLY A 62 23.01 7.56 4.26
C GLY A 62 22.06 8.48 3.51
N LEU A 63 20.76 8.17 3.48
CA LEU A 63 19.76 9.06 2.93
C LEU A 63 19.55 10.24 3.89
N ASP A 64 19.64 11.45 3.33
CA ASP A 64 19.21 12.66 4.03
C ASP A 64 17.68 12.74 4.01
N TRP A 65 17.05 12.54 5.16
CA TRP A 65 15.61 12.53 5.29
C TRP A 65 14.97 13.91 5.12
N ASP A 66 15.72 14.98 5.38
CA ASP A 66 15.21 16.34 5.30
C ASP A 66 14.91 16.77 3.85
N VAL A 67 15.50 16.08 2.84
CA VAL A 67 15.19 16.31 1.43
C VAL A 67 13.93 15.58 0.96
N CYS A 68 13.33 14.71 1.79
CA CYS A 68 12.14 13.97 1.41
C CYS A 68 10.91 14.86 1.32
N TYR A 69 10.21 14.80 0.19
CA TYR A 69 9.00 15.60 -0.06
C TYR A 69 7.73 14.71 0.01
N PRO A 70 6.61 15.21 0.56
CA PRO A 70 6.38 16.52 1.19
C PRO A 70 6.81 16.60 2.66
N GLN A 71 7.33 15.54 3.23
CA GLN A 71 7.76 15.46 4.63
C GLN A 71 8.78 14.33 4.86
N PRO A 72 9.65 14.43 5.87
CA PRO A 72 10.76 13.51 6.09
C PRO A 72 10.33 12.12 6.57
N GLU A 73 9.22 11.99 7.30
CA GLU A 73 8.85 10.74 7.92
C GLU A 73 7.34 10.45 7.91
N PHE A 74 7.01 9.19 8.15
CA PHE A 74 5.65 8.70 8.35
C PHE A 74 5.28 8.87 9.83
N ASP A 75 4.56 9.94 10.15
CA ASP A 75 4.18 10.37 11.48
C ASP A 75 2.67 10.33 11.72
N VAL A 76 2.25 10.70 12.94
CA VAL A 76 0.84 10.76 13.33
C VAL A 76 0.05 11.72 12.44
N ASP A 77 0.63 12.87 12.08
CA ASP A 77 -0.06 13.89 11.30
C ASP A 77 -0.29 13.44 9.86
N SER A 78 0.69 12.76 9.24
CA SER A 78 0.53 12.16 7.91
C SER A 78 -0.53 11.06 7.89
N VAL A 79 -0.58 10.24 8.94
CA VAL A 79 -1.63 9.20 9.06
C VAL A 79 -3.00 9.85 9.20
N LEU A 80 -3.14 10.86 10.07
CA LEU A 80 -4.41 11.58 10.26
C LEU A 80 -4.85 12.31 8.99
N PHE A 81 -3.91 12.88 8.23
CA PHE A 81 -4.21 13.48 6.93
C PHE A 81 -4.86 12.46 5.99
N ASP A 82 -4.26 11.30 5.82
CA ASP A 82 -4.78 10.24 4.94
C ASP A 82 -6.12 9.67 5.44
N LEU A 83 -6.32 9.49 6.76
CA LEU A 83 -7.58 9.06 7.35
C LEU A 83 -8.70 10.11 7.19
N ASN A 84 -8.37 11.40 7.32
CA ASN A 84 -9.31 12.47 7.04
C ASN A 84 -9.63 12.57 5.55
N TYR A 85 -8.66 12.32 4.68
CA TYR A 85 -8.91 12.23 3.25
C TYR A 85 -9.90 11.10 2.91
N PHE A 86 -9.77 9.91 3.53
CA PHE A 86 -10.78 8.86 3.47
C PHE A 86 -12.15 9.33 3.97
N LYS A 87 -12.21 9.97 5.14
CA LYS A 87 -13.45 10.44 5.74
C LYS A 87 -14.20 11.41 4.84
N TYR A 88 -13.51 12.42 4.30
CA TYR A 88 -14.16 13.49 3.53
C TYR A 88 -14.38 13.15 2.06
N CYS A 89 -13.44 12.43 1.42
CA CYS A 89 -13.55 12.16 -0.01
C CYS A 89 -14.28 10.85 -0.34
N PHE A 90 -14.38 9.92 0.62
CA PHE A 90 -15.06 8.64 0.38
C PHE A 90 -16.24 8.42 1.35
N LEU A 91 -15.96 8.37 2.66
CA LEU A 91 -16.97 7.98 3.63
C LEU A 91 -18.21 8.90 3.61
N LYS A 92 -18.01 10.21 3.60
CA LYS A 92 -19.13 11.18 3.50
C LYS A 92 -19.91 11.06 2.19
N ALA A 93 -19.25 10.71 1.11
CA ALA A 93 -19.90 10.52 -0.19
C ALA A 93 -20.78 9.25 -0.25
N THR A 94 -20.65 8.33 0.71
CA THR A 94 -21.51 7.14 0.81
C THR A 94 -22.83 7.39 1.55
N GLU A 95 -23.04 8.59 2.09
CA GLU A 95 -24.20 8.97 2.90
C GLU A 95 -24.38 8.12 4.18
N LEU A 96 -23.38 7.32 4.56
CA LEU A 96 -23.39 6.57 5.81
C LEU A 96 -23.33 7.54 7.00
N GLU A 97 -24.32 7.50 7.87
CA GLU A 97 -24.32 8.29 9.09
C GLU A 97 -23.30 7.78 10.10
N PHE A 98 -22.50 8.70 10.66
CA PHE A 98 -21.51 8.40 11.69
C PHE A 98 -21.27 9.60 12.63
N HIS A 99 -20.80 9.31 13.83
CA HIS A 99 -20.47 10.33 14.83
C HIS A 99 -19.02 10.78 14.67
N GLU A 100 -18.79 11.99 14.16
CA GLU A 100 -17.46 12.50 13.79
C GLU A 100 -16.46 12.45 14.95
N LEU A 101 -16.83 12.92 16.15
CA LEU A 101 -15.89 12.95 17.29
C LEU A 101 -15.47 11.55 17.76
N LYS A 102 -16.38 10.56 17.70
CA LYS A 102 -16.03 9.17 18.04
C LYS A 102 -15.09 8.56 17.00
N LEU A 103 -15.32 8.86 15.72
CA LEU A 103 -14.45 8.40 14.64
C LEU A 103 -13.08 9.04 14.75
N GLU A 104 -13.01 10.36 14.98
CA GLU A 104 -11.76 11.11 15.16
C GLU A 104 -10.94 10.57 16.35
N ALA A 105 -11.59 10.26 17.48
CA ALA A 105 -10.90 9.64 18.62
C ALA A 105 -10.26 8.29 18.25
N ASN A 106 -10.96 7.46 17.47
CA ASN A 106 -10.42 6.18 16.99
C ASN A 106 -9.30 6.40 15.95
N PHE A 107 -9.42 7.39 15.08
CA PHE A 107 -8.34 7.72 14.13
C PHE A 107 -7.05 8.12 14.83
N ARG A 108 -7.13 8.93 15.92
CA ARG A 108 -5.96 9.30 16.73
C ARG A 108 -5.32 8.11 17.42
N LEU A 109 -6.12 7.18 17.95
CA LEU A 109 -5.59 5.93 18.53
C LEU A 109 -4.91 5.09 17.46
N PHE A 110 -5.56 4.91 16.31
CA PHE A 110 -5.03 4.14 15.19
C PHE A 110 -3.72 4.75 14.64
N ALA A 111 -3.66 6.07 14.50
CA ALA A 111 -2.45 6.76 14.06
C ALA A 111 -1.29 6.55 15.04
N LYS A 112 -1.54 6.65 16.35
CA LYS A 112 -0.53 6.36 17.38
C LYS A 112 -0.04 4.92 17.32
N ASP A 113 -0.93 3.95 17.10
CA ASP A 113 -0.53 2.55 16.98
C ASP A 113 0.30 2.30 15.72
N LEU A 114 -0.06 2.88 14.57
CA LEU A 114 0.73 2.75 13.35
C LEU A 114 2.14 3.31 13.48
N THR A 115 2.30 4.39 14.26
CA THR A 115 3.59 5.09 14.45
C THR A 115 4.30 4.71 15.76
N SER A 116 3.81 3.71 16.49
CA SER A 116 4.35 3.32 17.81
C SER A 116 5.75 2.69 17.75
N GLU A 117 6.10 2.06 16.63
CA GLU A 117 7.41 1.44 16.42
C GLU A 117 8.29 2.40 15.61
N LYS A 118 9.47 2.73 16.16
CA LYS A 118 10.47 3.49 15.42
C LYS A 118 10.94 2.66 14.22
N SER A 119 11.05 3.31 13.09
CA SER A 119 11.55 2.70 11.87
C SER A 119 12.62 3.58 11.24
N GLU A 120 13.75 2.98 10.88
CA GLU A 120 14.84 3.60 10.13
C GLU A 120 14.85 3.11 8.68
N SER A 121 13.74 2.55 8.19
CA SER A 121 13.63 2.05 6.83
C SER A 121 13.07 3.12 5.88
N PHE A 122 13.43 2.98 4.60
CA PHE A 122 12.85 3.75 3.52
C PHE A 122 11.46 3.22 3.20
N LEU A 123 10.44 4.01 3.46
CA LEU A 123 9.08 3.77 3.03
C LEU A 123 8.94 4.30 1.60
N TYR A 124 8.76 3.41 0.64
CA TYR A 124 8.66 3.74 -0.79
C TYR A 124 7.38 4.50 -1.12
N ARG A 125 6.29 4.23 -0.41
CA ARG A 125 4.94 4.77 -0.51
C ARG A 125 4.13 4.24 -1.70
N ASP A 126 4.62 4.38 -2.91
CA ASP A 126 3.93 3.95 -4.13
C ASP A 126 4.51 2.66 -4.72
N PHE A 127 4.89 1.71 -3.84
CA PHE A 127 5.34 0.39 -4.23
C PHE A 127 4.16 -0.43 -4.79
N GLN A 128 4.00 -0.38 -6.10
CA GLN A 128 2.91 -0.99 -6.84
C GLN A 128 3.43 -1.65 -8.11
N ALA A 129 2.69 -2.65 -8.62
CA ALA A 129 3.10 -3.39 -9.84
C ALA A 129 3.29 -2.49 -11.08
N ARG A 130 2.62 -1.35 -11.16
CA ARG A 130 2.81 -0.37 -12.25
C ARG A 130 4.15 0.37 -12.19
N ASN A 131 4.73 0.47 -10.99
CA ASN A 131 6.00 1.16 -10.72
C ASN A 131 7.18 0.17 -10.67
N VAL A 132 6.98 -1.06 -11.14
CA VAL A 132 8.01 -2.07 -11.32
C VAL A 132 8.14 -2.34 -12.81
N MET A 133 9.24 -1.92 -13.41
CA MET A 133 9.57 -2.16 -14.81
C MET A 133 10.34 -3.48 -14.94
N LEU A 134 10.12 -4.19 -16.04
CA LEU A 134 10.81 -5.45 -16.31
C LEU A 134 11.65 -5.30 -17.59
N ASP A 135 12.93 -5.64 -17.52
CA ASP A 135 13.75 -5.76 -18.73
C ASP A 135 13.40 -7.01 -19.55
N HIS A 136 14.06 -7.19 -20.68
CA HIS A 136 13.83 -8.32 -21.57
C HIS A 136 14.13 -9.69 -20.92
N ALA A 137 14.95 -9.72 -19.88
CA ALA A 137 15.27 -10.93 -19.11
C ALA A 137 14.26 -11.16 -17.97
N GLY A 138 13.33 -10.22 -17.72
CA GLY A 138 12.38 -10.26 -16.62
C GLY A 138 12.93 -9.77 -15.28
N LYS A 139 14.08 -9.08 -15.28
CA LYS A 139 14.66 -8.49 -14.08
C LYS A 139 13.87 -7.25 -13.70
N PRO A 140 13.45 -7.09 -12.43
CA PRO A 140 12.70 -5.94 -11.98
C PRO A 140 13.59 -4.71 -11.76
N TYR A 141 13.05 -3.54 -12.11
CA TYR A 141 13.57 -2.21 -11.81
C TYR A 141 12.44 -1.38 -11.19
N PHE A 142 12.79 -0.50 -10.27
CA PHE A 142 11.83 0.24 -9.47
C PHE A 142 11.90 1.72 -9.81
N ILE A 143 10.72 2.35 -10.03
CA ILE A 143 10.55 3.75 -10.43
C ILE A 143 9.47 4.41 -9.59
N ASP A 144 9.38 5.74 -9.63
CA ASP A 144 8.29 6.51 -8.98
C ASP A 144 8.41 6.51 -7.45
N TYR A 145 9.64 6.69 -6.93
CA TYR A 145 9.95 6.66 -5.49
C TYR A 145 10.06 8.06 -4.84
N GLN A 146 9.75 9.13 -5.57
CA GLN A 146 9.89 10.53 -5.09
C GLN A 146 8.98 10.86 -3.90
N GLY A 147 7.95 10.07 -3.62
CA GLY A 147 7.13 10.18 -2.41
C GLY A 147 7.73 9.48 -1.19
N GLY A 148 8.92 8.88 -1.37
CA GLY A 148 9.60 8.10 -0.34
C GLY A 148 10.05 8.94 0.85
N ARG A 149 10.08 8.33 2.01
CA ARG A 149 10.44 8.95 3.28
C ARG A 149 10.86 7.92 4.32
N LYS A 150 11.26 8.35 5.48
CA LYS A 150 11.47 7.47 6.63
C LYS A 150 10.12 6.89 7.08
N GLY A 151 10.06 5.57 7.31
CA GLY A 151 8.81 4.97 7.79
C GLY A 151 8.84 3.44 7.88
N PRO A 152 7.76 2.84 8.37
CA PRO A 152 7.70 1.41 8.64
C PRO A 152 7.61 0.59 7.36
N TYR A 153 8.43 -0.43 7.25
CA TYR A 153 8.50 -1.34 6.10
C TYR A 153 7.20 -2.12 5.82
N TYR A 154 6.30 -2.23 6.79
CA TYR A 154 4.98 -2.88 6.62
C TYR A 154 4.10 -2.19 5.57
N TYR A 155 4.23 -0.87 5.44
CA TYR A 155 3.39 -0.06 4.56
C TYR A 155 3.48 -0.52 3.09
N ASP A 156 4.70 -0.71 2.58
CA ASP A 156 4.90 -1.07 1.17
C ASP A 156 4.45 -2.50 0.88
N VAL A 157 4.60 -3.42 1.84
CA VAL A 157 4.05 -4.78 1.75
C VAL A 157 2.53 -4.73 1.63
N ALA A 158 1.87 -3.91 2.46
CA ALA A 158 0.43 -3.69 2.38
C ALA A 158 0.03 -3.06 1.05
N SER A 159 0.75 -2.01 0.59
CA SER A 159 0.50 -1.34 -0.67
C SER A 159 0.59 -2.28 -1.87
N PHE A 160 1.58 -3.17 -1.90
CA PHE A 160 1.81 -4.09 -3.01
C PHE A 160 0.82 -5.25 -3.02
N LEU A 161 0.64 -5.91 -1.86
CA LEU A 161 -0.13 -7.16 -1.79
C LEU A 161 -1.65 -6.96 -1.68
N TRP A 162 -2.13 -5.79 -1.22
CA TRP A 162 -3.55 -5.46 -1.14
C TRP A 162 -4.00 -4.42 -2.18
N GLN A 163 -3.23 -4.26 -3.25
CA GLN A 163 -3.63 -3.47 -4.40
C GLN A 163 -4.95 -4.01 -4.98
N ALA A 164 -6.02 -3.23 -4.91
CA ALA A 164 -7.38 -3.65 -5.26
C ALA A 164 -7.47 -4.21 -6.69
N ALA A 165 -6.88 -3.51 -7.65
CA ALA A 165 -6.88 -3.92 -9.07
C ALA A 165 -6.11 -5.23 -9.33
N ALA A 166 -5.20 -5.65 -8.45
CA ALA A 166 -4.40 -6.87 -8.66
C ALA A 166 -5.19 -8.15 -8.38
N LYS A 167 -6.21 -8.10 -7.53
CA LYS A 167 -7.05 -9.27 -7.17
C LYS A 167 -6.23 -10.49 -6.70
N TYR A 168 -5.13 -10.27 -5.96
CA TYR A 168 -4.31 -11.38 -5.44
C TYR A 168 -5.14 -12.24 -4.48
N PRO A 169 -5.25 -13.58 -4.73
CA PRO A 169 -5.94 -14.47 -3.82
C PRO A 169 -5.29 -14.52 -2.44
N PHE A 170 -6.07 -14.77 -1.40
CA PHE A 170 -5.59 -14.86 -0.02
C PHE A 170 -4.37 -15.80 0.14
N LYS A 171 -4.42 -16.98 -0.50
CA LYS A 171 -3.31 -17.95 -0.47
C LYS A 171 -2.02 -17.35 -1.02
N LEU A 172 -2.09 -16.67 -2.18
CA LEU A 172 -0.93 -16.04 -2.81
C LEU A 172 -0.39 -14.89 -1.95
N ARG A 173 -1.27 -14.02 -1.41
CA ARG A 173 -0.84 -12.96 -0.49
C ARG A 173 -0.08 -13.52 0.70
N ARG A 174 -0.59 -14.58 1.32
CA ARG A 174 0.07 -15.23 2.46
C ARG A 174 1.44 -15.79 2.09
N GLU A 175 1.56 -16.46 0.94
CA GLU A 175 2.84 -16.97 0.42
C GLU A 175 3.83 -15.79 0.24
N LEU A 176 3.42 -14.71 -0.41
CA LEU A 176 4.27 -13.55 -0.67
C LEU A 176 4.65 -12.78 0.63
N VAL A 177 3.77 -12.73 1.63
CA VAL A 177 4.11 -12.18 2.96
C VAL A 177 5.24 -12.99 3.61
N TYR A 178 5.19 -14.34 3.52
CA TYR A 178 6.28 -15.19 4.02
C TYR A 178 7.58 -15.00 3.25
N GLU A 179 7.50 -14.84 1.93
CA GLU A 179 8.67 -14.54 1.09
C GLU A 179 9.34 -13.22 1.48
N TYR A 180 8.53 -12.18 1.67
CA TYR A 180 9.01 -10.90 2.19
C TYR A 180 9.66 -11.04 3.57
N TYR A 181 8.95 -11.65 4.52
CA TYR A 181 9.42 -11.84 5.89
C TYR A 181 10.76 -12.61 5.94
N ASN A 182 10.90 -13.66 5.14
CA ASN A 182 12.14 -14.42 5.07
C ASN A 182 13.27 -13.64 4.41
N SER A 183 12.98 -12.84 3.40
CA SER A 183 13.97 -11.95 2.78
C SER A 183 14.42 -10.85 3.76
N LEU A 184 13.49 -10.26 4.53
CA LEU A 184 13.78 -9.18 5.49
C LEU A 184 14.82 -9.58 6.53
N LYS A 185 14.83 -10.85 6.97
CA LYS A 185 15.83 -11.41 7.93
C LYS A 185 17.27 -11.26 7.47
N ASN A 186 17.52 -11.12 6.17
CA ASN A 186 18.87 -10.95 5.64
C ASN A 186 19.40 -9.50 5.78
N TYR A 187 18.53 -8.56 6.20
CA TYR A 187 18.83 -7.13 6.21
C TYR A 187 18.73 -6.50 7.59
N THR A 188 17.86 -7.03 8.47
CA THR A 188 17.63 -6.51 9.81
C THR A 188 17.08 -7.59 10.74
N GLU A 189 17.12 -7.32 12.04
CA GLU A 189 16.37 -8.10 13.02
C GLU A 189 14.87 -7.96 12.78
N VAL A 190 14.15 -9.06 12.89
CA VAL A 190 12.70 -9.09 12.63
C VAL A 190 11.95 -9.63 13.87
N PRO A 191 10.75 -9.11 14.13
CA PRO A 191 9.91 -9.64 15.21
C PRO A 191 9.44 -11.08 14.88
N SER A 192 8.79 -11.75 15.84
CA SER A 192 8.15 -13.05 15.56
C SER A 192 7.16 -12.92 14.38
N VAL A 193 6.98 -14.00 13.61
CA VAL A 193 6.02 -14.03 12.49
C VAL A 193 4.62 -13.58 12.93
N ARG A 194 4.19 -13.98 14.12
CA ARG A 194 2.90 -13.58 14.68
C ARG A 194 2.80 -12.07 14.84
N HIS A 195 3.78 -11.44 15.48
CA HIS A 195 3.82 -9.99 15.67
C HIS A 195 3.92 -9.26 14.34
N PHE A 196 4.75 -9.75 13.40
CA PHE A 196 4.87 -9.19 12.07
C PHE A 196 3.50 -9.16 11.34
N VAL A 197 2.75 -10.27 11.34
CA VAL A 197 1.43 -10.35 10.69
C VAL A 197 0.39 -9.48 11.39
N GLU A 198 0.45 -9.40 12.73
CA GLU A 198 -0.42 -8.51 13.51
C GLU A 198 -0.18 -7.03 13.14
N ARG A 199 1.09 -6.62 13.09
CA ARG A 199 1.47 -5.26 12.66
C ARG A 199 1.10 -5.00 11.20
N LEU A 200 1.44 -5.90 10.29
CA LEU A 200 1.10 -5.78 8.87
C LEU A 200 -0.41 -5.58 8.67
N SER A 201 -1.25 -6.26 9.46
CA SER A 201 -2.71 -6.13 9.36
C SER A 201 -3.19 -4.71 9.65
N LEU A 202 -2.54 -3.97 10.55
CA LEU A 202 -2.85 -2.55 10.80
C LEU A 202 -2.52 -1.70 9.56
N PHE A 203 -1.37 -1.94 8.93
CA PHE A 203 -0.99 -1.23 7.70
C PHE A 203 -1.87 -1.60 6.52
N VAL A 204 -2.35 -2.84 6.44
CA VAL A 204 -3.35 -3.24 5.42
C VAL A 204 -4.65 -2.46 5.62
N LEU A 205 -5.14 -2.34 6.86
CA LEU A 205 -6.32 -1.52 7.15
C LEU A 205 -6.09 -0.06 6.76
N PHE A 206 -4.99 0.54 7.23
CA PHE A 206 -4.64 1.92 6.93
C PHE A 206 -4.58 2.16 5.41
N ARG A 207 -3.84 1.31 4.69
CA ARG A 207 -3.67 1.46 3.24
C ARG A 207 -4.98 1.26 2.48
N THR A 208 -5.86 0.37 2.95
CA THR A 208 -7.20 0.19 2.37
C THR A 208 -8.05 1.46 2.52
N LEU A 209 -8.05 2.10 3.70
CA LEU A 209 -8.76 3.35 3.91
C LEU A 209 -8.19 4.48 3.05
N GLN A 210 -6.86 4.60 3.00
CA GLN A 210 -6.17 5.61 2.20
C GLN A 210 -6.52 5.50 0.70
N VAL A 211 -6.49 4.29 0.12
CA VAL A 211 -6.84 4.12 -1.31
C VAL A 211 -8.33 4.37 -1.55
N LEU A 212 -9.22 4.02 -0.62
CA LEU A 212 -10.64 4.37 -0.73
C LEU A 212 -10.85 5.89 -0.75
N GLY A 213 -10.09 6.66 0.06
CA GLY A 213 -10.08 8.11 -0.02
C GLY A 213 -9.69 8.63 -1.41
N ALA A 214 -8.58 8.09 -1.96
CA ALA A 214 -8.13 8.44 -3.30
C ALA A 214 -9.14 8.05 -4.39
N TYR A 215 -9.76 6.87 -4.26
CA TYR A 215 -10.79 6.42 -5.21
C TYR A 215 -12.07 7.26 -5.11
N GLY A 216 -12.45 7.69 -3.90
CA GLY A 216 -13.55 8.64 -3.72
C GLY A 216 -13.27 9.96 -4.42
N PHE A 217 -12.13 10.58 -4.15
CA PHE A 217 -11.79 11.85 -4.79
C PHE A 217 -11.68 11.73 -6.31
N ARG A 218 -10.85 10.80 -6.80
CA ARG A 218 -10.61 10.64 -8.24
C ARG A 218 -11.83 10.08 -8.99
N GLY A 219 -12.63 9.22 -8.32
CA GLY A 219 -13.82 8.60 -8.91
C GLY A 219 -15.04 9.52 -8.86
N TYR A 220 -15.43 9.96 -7.66
CA TYR A 220 -16.69 10.70 -7.48
C TYR A 220 -16.56 12.17 -7.88
N PHE A 221 -15.42 12.83 -7.58
CA PHE A 221 -15.26 14.27 -7.88
C PHE A 221 -14.58 14.52 -9.22
N GLU A 222 -13.55 13.74 -9.61
CA GLU A 222 -12.89 13.88 -10.92
C GLU A 222 -13.51 13.00 -12.01
N HIS A 223 -14.52 12.18 -11.71
CA HIS A 223 -15.23 11.28 -12.63
C HIS A 223 -14.35 10.30 -13.42
N LYS A 224 -13.22 9.88 -12.85
CA LYS A 224 -12.30 8.91 -13.46
C LYS A 224 -12.78 7.48 -13.24
N LYS A 225 -13.35 6.87 -14.27
CA LYS A 225 -14.00 5.55 -14.24
C LYS A 225 -13.16 4.45 -13.59
N HIS A 226 -11.86 4.36 -13.92
CA HIS A 226 -11.01 3.28 -13.38
C HIS A 226 -10.81 3.34 -11.85
N PHE A 227 -10.99 4.51 -11.22
CA PHE A 227 -11.01 4.61 -9.77
C PHE A 227 -12.34 4.13 -9.20
N ILE A 228 -13.46 4.45 -9.85
CA ILE A 228 -14.79 3.91 -9.46
C ILE A 228 -14.77 2.39 -9.54
N ASP A 229 -14.26 1.81 -10.63
CA ASP A 229 -14.15 0.36 -10.84
C ASP A 229 -13.20 -0.33 -9.82
N SER A 230 -12.36 0.45 -9.14
CA SER A 230 -11.45 -0.04 -8.09
C SER A 230 -12.07 -0.04 -6.69
N ILE A 231 -13.20 0.63 -6.48
CA ILE A 231 -13.87 0.68 -5.18
C ILE A 231 -14.37 -0.70 -4.73
N PRO A 232 -15.13 -1.46 -5.54
CA PRO A 232 -15.63 -2.77 -5.13
C PRO A 232 -14.53 -3.73 -4.65
N PRO A 233 -13.45 -3.98 -5.38
CA PRO A 233 -12.40 -4.88 -4.89
C PRO A 233 -11.65 -4.32 -3.65
N ALA A 234 -11.63 -3.01 -3.42
CA ALA A 234 -11.11 -2.43 -2.18
C ALA A 234 -12.05 -2.69 -1.00
N ILE A 235 -13.35 -2.61 -1.20
CA ILE A 235 -14.37 -2.99 -0.19
C ILE A 235 -14.28 -4.48 0.13
N ASP A 236 -14.03 -5.36 -0.84
CA ASP A 236 -13.83 -6.78 -0.59
C ASP A 236 -12.58 -7.05 0.25
N ASN A 237 -11.47 -6.36 -0.03
CA ASN A 237 -10.27 -6.40 0.83
C ASN A 237 -10.61 -5.96 2.26
N LEU A 238 -11.42 -4.91 2.44
CA LEU A 238 -11.87 -4.45 3.75
C LEU A 238 -12.73 -5.50 4.45
N ARG A 239 -13.68 -6.14 3.77
CA ARG A 239 -14.51 -7.23 4.33
C ARG A 239 -13.67 -8.41 4.84
N GLU A 240 -12.67 -8.84 4.04
CA GLU A 240 -11.74 -9.90 4.47
C GLU A 240 -11.00 -9.50 5.74
N LEU A 241 -10.48 -8.29 5.80
CA LEU A 241 -9.71 -7.78 6.93
C LEU A 241 -10.57 -7.65 8.20
N LEU A 242 -11.82 -7.20 8.08
CA LEU A 242 -12.75 -7.04 9.20
C LEU A 242 -13.09 -8.35 9.92
N LYS A 243 -12.86 -9.51 9.31
CA LYS A 243 -12.98 -10.82 9.96
C LYS A 243 -11.91 -11.05 11.03
N LEU A 244 -10.79 -10.29 11.00
CA LEU A 244 -9.66 -10.38 11.95
C LEU A 244 -9.89 -9.50 13.20
N LYS A 245 -11.08 -9.56 13.79
CA LYS A 245 -11.55 -8.65 14.87
C LYS A 245 -10.57 -8.37 16.01
N LYS A 246 -9.74 -9.34 16.38
CA LYS A 246 -8.80 -9.24 17.51
C LYS A 246 -7.61 -8.33 17.30
N PHE A 247 -7.36 -7.91 16.04
CA PHE A 247 -6.21 -7.07 15.71
C PHE A 247 -6.52 -5.56 15.71
N PHE A 248 -7.81 -5.19 15.85
CA PHE A 248 -8.26 -3.81 15.66
C PHE A 248 -9.04 -3.32 16.89
N PRO A 249 -8.36 -2.77 17.92
CA PRO A 249 -9.00 -2.32 19.15
C PRO A 249 -9.67 -0.94 19.02
N TYR A 250 -10.30 -0.65 17.89
CA TYR A 250 -10.96 0.64 17.57
C TYR A 250 -12.47 0.42 17.40
N PRO A 251 -13.24 0.24 18.49
CA PRO A 251 -14.59 -0.33 18.41
C PRO A 251 -15.55 0.49 17.55
N TYR A 252 -15.53 1.82 17.64
CA TYR A 252 -16.40 2.67 16.84
C TYR A 252 -16.03 2.65 15.35
N MET A 253 -14.75 2.78 15.04
CA MET A 253 -14.26 2.71 13.66
C MET A 253 -14.57 1.34 13.05
N MET A 254 -14.37 0.24 13.79
CA MET A 254 -14.65 -1.11 13.29
C MET A 254 -16.13 -1.35 13.03
N ASP A 255 -17.03 -0.83 13.88
CA ASP A 255 -18.47 -0.88 13.67
C ASP A 255 -18.87 -0.08 12.42
N MET A 256 -18.41 1.15 12.33
CA MET A 256 -18.65 2.01 11.16
C MET A 256 -18.16 1.36 9.86
N LEU A 257 -16.96 0.77 9.85
CA LEU A 257 -16.42 0.09 8.66
C LEU A 257 -17.24 -1.16 8.26
N ARG A 258 -17.81 -1.92 9.23
CA ARG A 258 -18.73 -3.02 8.91
C ARG A 258 -19.99 -2.48 8.23
N ARG A 259 -20.64 -1.48 8.83
CA ARG A 259 -21.82 -0.84 8.23
C ARG A 259 -21.52 -0.29 6.83
N LEU A 260 -20.34 0.31 6.63
CA LEU A 260 -19.89 0.76 5.32
C LEU A 260 -19.87 -0.39 4.29
N THR A 261 -19.29 -1.55 4.65
CA THR A 261 -19.22 -2.69 3.72
C THR A 261 -20.57 -3.37 3.46
N GLU A 262 -21.57 -3.12 4.28
CA GLU A 262 -22.94 -3.66 4.17
C GLU A 262 -23.91 -2.74 3.42
N LEU A 263 -23.45 -1.54 2.99
CA LEU A 263 -24.31 -0.63 2.22
C LEU A 263 -24.81 -1.31 0.92
N PRO A 264 -26.07 -1.09 0.50
CA PRO A 264 -26.68 -1.79 -0.63
C PRO A 264 -25.89 -1.72 -1.92
N HIS A 265 -25.29 -0.59 -2.20
CA HIS A 265 -24.45 -0.39 -3.40
C HIS A 265 -23.09 -1.11 -3.35
N PHE A 266 -22.69 -1.67 -2.20
CA PHE A 266 -21.53 -2.55 -2.05
C PHE A 266 -21.92 -4.00 -1.75
N ALA A 267 -23.17 -4.32 -1.42
CA ALA A 267 -23.59 -5.63 -0.94
C ALA A 267 -23.69 -6.71 -2.03
N HIS A 268 -23.69 -6.33 -3.31
CA HIS A 268 -23.96 -7.22 -4.44
C HIS A 268 -22.85 -7.22 -5.50
N ILE A 269 -21.63 -7.09 -5.07
CA ILE A 269 -20.49 -7.10 -6.00
C ILE A 269 -19.65 -8.34 -5.75
#